data_1faaca73873195e3a9d74c53f25bdd7c
#
_entry.id   1faaca73873195e3a9d74c53f25bdd7c
#
_cell.length_a   1.000
_cell.length_b   1.000
_cell.length_c   1.000
_cell.angle_alpha   90.00
_cell.angle_beta   90.00
_cell.angle_gamma   90.00
#
_symmetry.space_group_name_H-M   'P 1'
#
loop_
_entity.id
_entity.type
_entity.pdbx_description
1 polymer ?
#
loop_
_entity_poly.entity_id
_entity_poly.type
_entity_poly.pdbx_seq_one_letter_code
_entity_poly.pdbx_strand_id
1 'polypeptide(L)'
;MNTIRRHLHEIGFHGRVGVRKPLVTKKNQVKRLNWAKERQKWDDEWSDIIWSDESKFELFRGDGRRWVWRRPHEKYDVKCLIPTTKSGQDGVMVWGCFTKHGLGPLVRLDGKITAKEYITVLQNHLIPYMNTLENKENVKFQEDNAPIHTARIAKKWKDENNVISLPWPAQSPDMNPIEHLWDELEKRIWSCKPLPKSKEDL
;
A
#
# COMPACT_ATOMS: atom_id res chain seq x y z
N MET A 1 27.31 2.61 30.35
CA MET A 1 27.00 2.32 28.93
C MET A 1 27.95 1.23 28.48
N ASN A 2 27.46 0.19 27.80
CA ASN A 2 28.28 -0.96 27.41
C ASN A 2 29.33 -0.51 26.37
N THR A 3 30.62 -0.82 26.55
CA THR A 3 31.74 -0.39 25.71
C THR A 3 31.55 -0.70 24.23
N ILE A 4 30.95 -1.85 23.91
CA ILE A 4 30.60 -2.24 22.52
C ILE A 4 29.65 -1.25 21.90
N ARG A 5 28.58 -0.86 22.62
CA ARG A 5 27.57 0.08 22.13
C ARG A 5 28.15 1.47 21.85
N ARG A 6 29.08 1.93 22.74
CA ARG A 6 29.76 3.19 22.54
C ARG A 6 30.64 3.16 21.28
N HIS A 7 31.41 2.10 21.09
CA HIS A 7 32.27 1.95 19.92
C HIS A 7 31.47 1.86 18.62
N LEU A 8 30.34 1.12 18.62
CA LEU A 8 29.46 1.09 17.47
C LEU A 8 28.89 2.48 17.11
N HIS A 9 28.55 3.29 18.12
CA HIS A 9 28.12 4.67 17.89
C HIS A 9 29.24 5.55 17.32
N GLU A 10 30.47 5.41 17.81
CA GLU A 10 31.64 6.15 17.33
C GLU A 10 31.94 5.91 15.85
N ILE A 11 31.68 4.69 15.36
CA ILE A 11 31.80 4.32 13.93
C ILE A 11 30.50 4.47 13.13
N GLY A 12 29.48 5.18 13.67
CA GLY A 12 28.26 5.56 12.97
C GLY A 12 27.15 4.51 12.97
N PHE A 13 27.28 3.39 13.70
CA PHE A 13 26.21 2.41 13.82
C PHE A 13 25.25 2.76 14.96
N HIS A 14 23.98 2.87 14.65
CA HIS A 14 22.90 3.11 15.61
C HIS A 14 21.92 1.96 15.61
N GLY A 15 21.48 1.51 16.78
CA GLY A 15 20.40 0.52 16.89
C GLY A 15 19.12 1.06 16.25
N ARG A 16 18.63 0.36 15.24
CA ARG A 16 17.37 0.67 14.53
C ARG A 16 16.49 -0.56 14.52
N VAL A 17 15.17 -0.35 14.49
CA VAL A 17 14.22 -1.45 14.25
C VAL A 17 14.37 -1.88 12.80
N GLY A 18 14.62 -3.18 12.58
CA GLY A 18 14.72 -3.74 11.23
C GLY A 18 13.37 -3.66 10.51
N VAL A 19 13.37 -3.13 9.31
CA VAL A 19 12.18 -3.09 8.47
C VAL A 19 11.87 -4.50 7.96
N ARG A 20 10.66 -4.98 8.21
CA ARG A 20 10.19 -6.26 7.67
C ARG A 20 9.71 -6.04 6.23
N LYS A 21 10.54 -6.40 5.25
CA LYS A 21 10.16 -6.44 3.83
C LYS A 21 10.53 -7.80 3.24
N PRO A 22 9.73 -8.35 2.30
CA PRO A 22 10.12 -9.55 1.59
C PRO A 22 11.46 -9.35 0.88
N LEU A 23 12.35 -10.35 0.94
CA LEU A 23 13.59 -10.32 0.19
C LEU A 23 13.29 -10.37 -1.31
N VAL A 24 13.73 -9.37 -2.04
CA VAL A 24 13.61 -9.35 -3.50
C VAL A 24 14.56 -10.39 -4.10
N THR A 25 14.05 -11.33 -4.88
CA THR A 25 14.88 -12.35 -5.52
C THR A 25 15.83 -11.72 -6.55
N LYS A 26 17.00 -12.34 -6.81
CA LYS A 26 17.95 -11.86 -7.83
C LYS A 26 17.27 -11.64 -9.20
N LYS A 27 16.40 -12.57 -9.60
CA LYS A 27 15.60 -12.45 -10.84
C LYS A 27 14.75 -11.18 -10.87
N ASN A 28 14.07 -10.87 -9.76
CA ASN A 28 13.24 -9.66 -9.67
C ASN A 28 14.08 -8.39 -9.53
N GLN A 29 15.25 -8.44 -8.86
CA GLN A 29 16.20 -7.32 -8.84
C GLN A 29 16.61 -6.90 -10.27
N VAL A 30 16.95 -7.87 -11.13
CA VAL A 30 17.30 -7.60 -12.53
C VAL A 30 16.11 -7.01 -13.30
N LYS A 31 14.90 -7.56 -13.14
CA LYS A 31 13.70 -7.01 -13.78
C LYS A 31 13.42 -5.58 -13.35
N ARG A 32 13.52 -5.29 -12.06
CA ARG A 32 13.33 -3.95 -11.49
C ARG A 32 14.36 -2.95 -12.04
N LEU A 33 15.63 -3.36 -12.07
CA LEU A 33 16.70 -2.54 -12.62
C LEU A 33 16.49 -2.23 -14.10
N ASN A 34 16.13 -3.23 -14.91
CA ASN A 34 15.86 -3.03 -16.34
C ASN A 34 14.67 -2.11 -16.54
N TRP A 35 13.58 -2.31 -15.80
CA TRP A 35 12.40 -1.46 -15.83
C TRP A 35 12.74 0.01 -15.55
N ALA A 36 13.57 0.27 -14.53
CA ALA A 36 14.03 1.62 -14.18
C ALA A 36 14.93 2.22 -15.28
N LYS A 37 15.86 1.43 -15.85
CA LYS A 37 16.74 1.88 -16.94
C LYS A 37 15.96 2.26 -18.20
N GLU A 38 14.94 1.48 -18.57
CA GLU A 38 14.07 1.77 -19.72
C GLU A 38 13.36 3.11 -19.58
N ARG A 39 13.10 3.54 -18.35
CA ARG A 39 12.35 4.76 -18.01
C ARG A 39 13.21 5.87 -17.44
N GLN A 40 14.54 5.70 -17.48
CA GLN A 40 15.49 6.68 -16.94
C GLN A 40 15.38 8.07 -17.61
N LYS A 41 14.90 8.11 -18.84
CA LYS A 41 14.74 9.34 -19.63
C LYS A 41 13.30 9.87 -19.64
N TRP A 42 12.39 9.22 -18.92
CA TRP A 42 11.03 9.69 -18.81
C TRP A 42 10.98 10.97 -17.96
N ASP A 43 10.21 11.93 -18.43
CA ASP A 43 9.95 13.21 -17.75
C ASP A 43 8.44 13.45 -17.72
N ASP A 44 7.87 13.96 -18.82
CA ASP A 44 6.44 14.20 -18.92
C ASP A 44 5.61 12.92 -18.93
N GLU A 45 6.16 11.81 -19.38
CA GLU A 45 5.49 10.50 -19.40
C GLU A 45 5.05 10.04 -17.99
N TRP A 46 5.74 10.49 -16.94
CA TRP A 46 5.34 10.21 -15.56
C TRP A 46 4.02 10.89 -15.19
N SER A 47 3.65 11.97 -15.91
CA SER A 47 2.42 12.70 -15.68
C SER A 47 1.18 11.96 -16.18
N ASP A 48 1.35 11.08 -17.17
CA ASP A 48 0.31 10.27 -17.78
C ASP A 48 0.11 8.91 -17.09
N ILE A 49 0.52 8.78 -15.82
CA ILE A 49 0.35 7.53 -15.08
C ILE A 49 -0.72 7.70 -14.02
N ILE A 50 -1.68 6.78 -14.03
CA ILE A 50 -2.57 6.53 -12.89
C ILE A 50 -1.91 5.48 -12.01
N TRP A 51 -1.47 5.90 -10.84
CA TRP A 51 -0.92 5.03 -9.81
C TRP A 51 -2.05 4.45 -8.99
N SER A 52 -2.10 3.15 -8.83
CA SER A 52 -3.13 2.49 -8.04
C SER A 52 -2.58 1.39 -7.16
N ASP A 53 -3.32 1.07 -6.11
CA ASP A 53 -3.01 -0.05 -5.21
C ASP A 53 -4.19 -0.33 -4.27
N GLU A 54 -4.14 -1.48 -3.58
CA GLU A 54 -5.01 -1.84 -2.46
C GLU A 54 -4.26 -1.72 -1.15
N SER A 55 -4.89 -1.09 -0.15
CA SER A 55 -4.35 -1.01 1.21
C SER A 55 -5.36 -1.45 2.26
N LYS A 56 -4.86 -2.10 3.32
CA LYS A 56 -5.67 -2.51 4.46
C LYS A 56 -5.32 -1.67 5.68
N PHE A 57 -6.31 -0.94 6.17
CA PHE A 57 -6.21 -0.20 7.43
C PHE A 57 -6.80 -1.04 8.55
N GLU A 58 -6.00 -1.34 9.57
CA GLU A 58 -6.40 -2.19 10.69
C GLU A 58 -6.81 -1.32 11.89
N LEU A 59 -7.93 -1.69 12.52
CA LEU A 59 -8.41 -1.04 13.76
C LEU A 59 -7.41 -1.12 14.90
N PHE A 60 -6.72 -2.26 14.97
CA PHE A 60 -5.75 -2.52 16.02
C PHE A 60 -4.40 -2.75 15.36
N ARG A 61 -3.54 -1.74 15.45
CA ARG A 61 -2.19 -1.87 14.92
C ARG A 61 -1.45 -3.00 15.63
N GLY A 62 -1.20 -4.07 14.93
CA GLY A 62 -0.43 -5.23 15.40
C GLY A 62 1.07 -4.98 15.50
N ASP A 63 1.49 -3.74 15.78
CA ASP A 63 2.88 -3.49 16.12
C ASP A 63 3.12 -3.98 17.54
N GLY A 64 3.75 -5.12 17.69
CA GLY A 64 3.96 -5.87 18.92
C GLY A 64 4.72 -5.15 20.03
N ARG A 65 4.71 -3.82 20.10
CA ARG A 65 5.42 -3.03 21.10
C ARG A 65 4.63 -1.81 21.58
N ARG A 66 3.35 -1.98 21.91
CA ARG A 66 2.66 -0.97 22.72
C ARG A 66 3.24 -1.01 24.12
N TRP A 67 3.96 0.02 24.51
CA TRP A 67 4.45 0.20 25.85
C TRP A 67 3.30 0.62 26.76
N VAL A 68 3.05 -0.15 27.83
CA VAL A 68 2.12 0.21 28.90
C VAL A 68 2.89 0.42 30.20
N TRP A 69 2.57 1.49 30.91
CA TRP A 69 3.10 1.72 32.24
C TRP A 69 2.34 0.82 33.22
N ARG A 70 3.02 -0.17 33.79
CA ARG A 70 2.42 -1.13 34.75
C ARG A 70 3.43 -1.55 35.80
N ARG A 71 2.94 -1.98 36.94
CA ARG A 71 3.73 -2.65 37.97
C ARG A 71 3.97 -4.13 37.61
N PRO A 72 4.95 -4.82 38.20
CA PRO A 72 5.27 -6.22 37.86
C PRO A 72 4.06 -7.16 38.00
N HIS A 73 3.25 -6.98 39.05
CA HIS A 73 2.06 -7.80 39.35
C HIS A 73 0.84 -7.48 38.46
N GLU A 74 0.85 -6.36 37.71
CA GLU A 74 -0.27 -5.92 36.86
C GLU A 74 -0.15 -6.47 35.42
N LYS A 75 0.73 -7.44 35.20
CA LYS A 75 0.99 -7.99 33.82
C LYS A 75 -0.25 -8.46 33.09
N TYR A 76 -1.22 -8.99 33.82
CA TYR A 76 -2.46 -9.55 33.27
C TYR A 76 -3.71 -8.73 33.64
N ASP A 77 -3.54 -7.54 34.18
CA ASP A 77 -4.66 -6.64 34.45
C ASP A 77 -5.24 -6.15 33.10
N VAL A 78 -6.58 -6.20 32.97
CA VAL A 78 -7.31 -5.86 31.74
C VAL A 78 -6.90 -4.49 31.18
N LYS A 79 -6.67 -3.50 32.05
CA LYS A 79 -6.17 -2.16 31.64
C LYS A 79 -4.77 -2.15 31.02
N CYS A 80 -3.98 -3.22 31.27
CA CYS A 80 -2.62 -3.40 30.78
C CYS A 80 -2.53 -4.39 29.61
N LEU A 81 -3.65 -5.02 29.25
CA LEU A 81 -3.71 -5.94 28.12
C LEU A 81 -3.98 -5.17 26.82
N ILE A 82 -3.34 -5.59 25.76
CA ILE A 82 -3.67 -5.16 24.41
C ILE A 82 -4.65 -6.19 23.87
N PRO A 83 -5.87 -5.79 23.49
CA PRO A 83 -6.81 -6.71 22.87
C PRO A 83 -6.19 -7.34 21.63
N THR A 84 -6.17 -8.67 21.57
CA THR A 84 -5.81 -9.41 20.36
C THR A 84 -7.09 -9.93 19.74
N THR A 85 -7.41 -9.48 18.54
CA THR A 85 -8.53 -10.05 17.78
C THR A 85 -8.05 -11.33 17.08
N LYS A 86 -8.86 -12.38 17.17
CA LYS A 86 -8.53 -13.73 16.67
C LYS A 86 -8.50 -13.85 15.13
N SER A 87 -8.84 -12.83 14.40
CA SER A 87 -8.84 -12.87 12.94
C SER A 87 -8.53 -11.50 12.37
N GLY A 88 -7.67 -11.43 11.39
CA GLY A 88 -7.39 -10.23 10.60
C GLY A 88 -8.61 -9.65 9.86
N GLN A 89 -9.80 -9.71 10.48
CA GLN A 89 -11.07 -9.20 9.97
C GLN A 89 -11.37 -7.78 10.44
N ASP A 90 -10.63 -7.25 11.41
CA ASP A 90 -10.90 -5.93 11.98
C ASP A 90 -10.11 -4.84 11.24
N GLY A 91 -10.43 -4.64 9.99
CA GLY A 91 -9.84 -3.60 9.16
C GLY A 91 -10.71 -3.30 7.97
N VAL A 92 -10.44 -2.17 7.35
CA VAL A 92 -11.04 -1.75 6.07
C VAL A 92 -10.01 -1.94 4.98
N MET A 93 -10.36 -2.67 3.93
CA MET A 93 -9.61 -2.74 2.70
C MET A 93 -10.10 -1.63 1.78
N VAL A 94 -9.20 -0.90 1.17
CA VAL A 94 -9.53 0.12 0.18
C VAL A 94 -8.72 -0.09 -1.09
N TRP A 95 -9.30 0.29 -2.22
CA TRP A 95 -8.60 0.53 -3.46
C TRP A 95 -8.57 2.03 -3.70
N GLY A 96 -7.46 2.53 -4.20
CA GLY A 96 -7.35 3.93 -4.55
C GLY A 96 -6.41 4.17 -5.72
N CYS A 97 -6.52 5.35 -6.31
CA CYS A 97 -5.58 5.77 -7.34
C CYS A 97 -5.37 7.29 -7.30
N PHE A 98 -4.30 7.73 -7.97
CA PHE A 98 -4.01 9.15 -8.16
C PHE A 98 -3.14 9.37 -9.40
N THR A 99 -3.07 10.62 -9.84
CA THR A 99 -2.16 11.08 -10.89
C THR A 99 -1.36 12.29 -10.41
N LYS A 100 -0.45 12.80 -11.22
CA LYS A 100 0.22 14.10 -10.98
C LYS A 100 -0.80 15.25 -10.80
N HIS A 101 -1.96 15.14 -11.41
CA HIS A 101 -2.99 16.19 -11.41
C HIS A 101 -3.91 16.17 -10.20
N GLY A 102 -3.86 15.10 -9.38
CA GLY A 102 -4.64 15.01 -8.16
C GLY A 102 -5.05 13.60 -7.77
N LEU A 103 -5.81 13.54 -6.68
CA LEU A 103 -6.35 12.31 -6.15
C LEU A 103 -7.49 11.80 -7.03
N GLY A 104 -7.49 10.51 -7.29
CA GLY A 104 -8.60 9.79 -7.87
C GLY A 104 -9.56 9.24 -6.80
N PRO A 105 -10.44 8.32 -7.18
CA PRO A 105 -11.35 7.67 -6.24
C PRO A 105 -10.62 6.85 -5.18
N LEU A 106 -11.20 6.86 -3.97
CA LEU A 106 -10.89 5.95 -2.87
C LEU A 106 -12.13 5.11 -2.60
N VAL A 107 -12.00 3.80 -2.73
CA VAL A 107 -13.14 2.87 -2.73
C VAL A 107 -12.94 1.82 -1.66
N ARG A 108 -13.90 1.68 -0.76
CA ARG A 108 -13.91 0.59 0.21
C ARG A 108 -14.21 -0.73 -0.51
N LEU A 109 -13.41 -1.73 -0.19
CA LEU A 109 -13.55 -3.09 -0.70
C LEU A 109 -14.10 -3.99 0.41
N ASP A 110 -15.24 -4.62 0.17
CA ASP A 110 -15.87 -5.49 1.14
C ASP A 110 -15.63 -6.97 0.81
N GLY A 111 -15.25 -7.74 1.83
CA GLY A 111 -15.06 -9.18 1.71
C GLY A 111 -13.79 -9.59 0.93
N LYS A 112 -13.88 -10.74 0.27
CA LYS A 112 -12.79 -11.28 -0.54
C LYS A 112 -12.91 -10.80 -1.98
N ILE A 113 -11.93 -10.04 -2.45
CA ILE A 113 -11.93 -9.50 -3.80
C ILE A 113 -11.47 -10.57 -4.80
N THR A 114 -12.32 -10.86 -5.74
CA THR A 114 -12.04 -11.71 -6.91
C THR A 114 -11.75 -10.84 -8.15
N ALA A 115 -11.29 -11.45 -9.23
CA ALA A 115 -11.07 -10.73 -10.48
C ALA A 115 -12.36 -10.08 -11.06
N LYS A 116 -13.55 -10.64 -10.76
CA LYS A 116 -14.83 -10.03 -11.18
C LYS A 116 -15.14 -8.77 -10.38
N GLU A 117 -14.96 -8.82 -9.06
CA GLU A 117 -15.17 -7.67 -8.18
C GLU A 117 -14.17 -6.56 -8.50
N TYR A 118 -12.92 -6.94 -8.77
CA TYR A 118 -11.91 -5.99 -9.23
C TYR A 118 -12.33 -5.28 -10.53
N ILE A 119 -12.82 -6.02 -11.54
CA ILE A 119 -13.36 -5.43 -12.76
C ILE A 119 -14.50 -4.46 -12.45
N THR A 120 -15.39 -4.81 -11.50
CA THR A 120 -16.48 -3.91 -11.09
C THR A 120 -15.96 -2.60 -10.48
N VAL A 121 -14.88 -2.67 -9.68
CA VAL A 121 -14.22 -1.47 -9.15
C VAL A 121 -13.66 -0.61 -10.28
N LEU A 122 -12.95 -1.21 -11.23
CA LEU A 122 -12.39 -0.49 -12.37
C LEU A 122 -13.50 0.14 -13.24
N GLN A 123 -14.57 -0.60 -13.52
CA GLN A 123 -15.71 -0.12 -14.32
C GLN A 123 -16.39 1.08 -13.67
N ASN A 124 -16.63 1.02 -12.37
CA ASN A 124 -17.43 2.02 -11.66
C ASN A 124 -16.62 3.23 -11.20
N HIS A 125 -15.29 3.10 -11.07
CA HIS A 125 -14.46 4.13 -10.46
C HIS A 125 -13.27 4.55 -11.33
N LEU A 126 -12.52 3.60 -11.92
CA LEU A 126 -11.39 3.95 -12.78
C LEU A 126 -11.84 4.59 -14.09
N ILE A 127 -12.81 3.98 -14.80
CA ILE A 127 -13.28 4.49 -16.10
C ILE A 127 -13.86 5.90 -15.97
N PRO A 128 -14.76 6.20 -15.03
CA PRO A 128 -15.22 7.58 -14.81
C PRO A 128 -14.07 8.54 -14.53
N TYR A 129 -13.09 8.16 -13.70
CA TYR A 129 -11.95 8.98 -13.39
C TYR A 129 -11.07 9.24 -14.63
N MET A 130 -10.74 8.20 -15.40
CA MET A 130 -10.01 8.35 -16.67
C MET A 130 -10.69 9.34 -17.62
N ASN A 131 -12.02 9.34 -17.66
CA ASN A 131 -12.79 10.25 -18.53
C ASN A 131 -12.70 11.73 -18.09
N THR A 132 -12.25 12.02 -16.88
CA THR A 132 -12.01 13.40 -16.42
C THR A 132 -10.62 13.92 -16.79
N LEU A 133 -9.70 13.05 -17.25
CA LEU A 133 -8.33 13.42 -17.58
C LEU A 133 -8.25 13.97 -19.01
N GLU A 134 -7.50 15.05 -19.21
CA GLU A 134 -7.36 15.71 -20.50
C GLU A 134 -6.70 14.80 -21.56
N ASN A 135 -5.69 14.03 -21.17
CA ASN A 135 -4.88 13.18 -22.08
C ASN A 135 -5.22 11.69 -21.93
N LYS A 136 -6.49 11.34 -21.73
CA LYS A 136 -6.91 9.97 -21.41
C LYS A 136 -6.38 8.89 -22.37
N GLU A 137 -6.12 9.22 -23.63
CA GLU A 137 -5.63 8.29 -24.65
C GLU A 137 -4.18 7.83 -24.42
N ASN A 138 -3.38 8.64 -23.72
CA ASN A 138 -1.98 8.35 -23.41
C ASN A 138 -1.79 7.80 -22.01
N VAL A 139 -2.82 7.85 -21.19
CA VAL A 139 -2.75 7.47 -19.78
C VAL A 139 -2.46 5.98 -19.64
N LYS A 140 -1.46 5.66 -18.82
CA LYS A 140 -1.10 4.30 -18.45
C LYS A 140 -1.57 4.02 -17.03
N PHE A 141 -2.23 2.90 -16.85
CA PHE A 141 -2.71 2.44 -15.56
C PHE A 141 -1.67 1.53 -14.91
N GLN A 142 -1.16 1.92 -13.75
CA GLN A 142 -0.25 1.11 -12.96
C GLN A 142 -1.05 0.27 -11.98
N GLU A 143 -0.79 -1.00 -11.96
CA GLU A 143 -1.26 -2.00 -11.00
C GLU A 143 -0.13 -3.01 -10.74
N ASP A 144 -0.18 -3.75 -9.65
CA ASP A 144 0.76 -4.82 -9.39
C ASP A 144 0.42 -6.11 -10.17
N ASN A 145 1.23 -7.16 -9.97
CA ASN A 145 1.02 -8.46 -10.63
C ASN A 145 0.17 -9.42 -9.78
N ALA A 146 -0.75 -8.93 -8.97
CA ALA A 146 -1.64 -9.78 -8.21
C ALA A 146 -2.46 -10.73 -9.13
N PRO A 147 -2.79 -11.94 -8.69
CA PRO A 147 -3.55 -12.89 -9.50
C PRO A 147 -4.88 -12.34 -10.03
N ILE A 148 -5.54 -11.47 -9.28
CA ILE A 148 -6.80 -10.83 -9.68
C ILE A 148 -6.60 -9.86 -10.85
N HIS A 149 -5.47 -9.13 -10.89
CA HIS A 149 -5.12 -8.16 -11.94
C HIS A 149 -4.65 -8.85 -13.23
N THR A 150 -3.94 -9.97 -13.07
CA THR A 150 -3.40 -10.74 -14.21
C THR A 150 -4.33 -11.82 -14.73
N ALA A 151 -5.50 -12.02 -14.11
CA ALA A 151 -6.50 -12.96 -14.55
C ALA A 151 -6.94 -12.70 -16.00
N ARG A 152 -7.22 -13.78 -16.77
CA ARG A 152 -7.62 -13.67 -18.17
C ARG A 152 -8.81 -12.74 -18.38
N ILE A 153 -9.80 -12.78 -17.47
CA ILE A 153 -10.99 -11.93 -17.56
C ILE A 153 -10.66 -10.45 -17.31
N ALA A 154 -9.75 -10.15 -16.38
CA ALA A 154 -9.35 -8.78 -16.09
C ALA A 154 -8.53 -8.18 -17.25
N LYS A 155 -7.62 -8.96 -17.84
CA LYS A 155 -6.86 -8.54 -19.03
C LYS A 155 -7.79 -8.25 -20.20
N LYS A 156 -8.68 -9.22 -20.51
CA LYS A 156 -9.66 -9.06 -21.60
C LYS A 156 -10.51 -7.80 -21.41
N TRP A 157 -11.02 -7.57 -20.19
CA TRP A 157 -11.81 -6.40 -19.87
C TRP A 157 -11.02 -5.09 -20.08
N LYS A 158 -9.75 -5.05 -19.65
CA LYS A 158 -8.88 -3.88 -19.85
C LYS A 158 -8.66 -3.60 -21.34
N ASP A 159 -8.40 -4.63 -22.13
CA ASP A 159 -8.23 -4.50 -23.58
C ASP A 159 -9.51 -3.97 -24.23
N GLU A 160 -10.70 -4.50 -23.85
CA GLU A 160 -12.01 -4.07 -24.38
C GLU A 160 -12.39 -2.63 -23.98
N ASN A 161 -11.83 -2.11 -22.87
CA ASN A 161 -12.09 -0.76 -22.38
C ASN A 161 -10.93 0.22 -22.62
N ASN A 162 -9.95 -0.15 -23.45
CA ASN A 162 -8.77 0.67 -23.78
C ASN A 162 -7.97 1.11 -22.54
N VAL A 163 -7.90 0.29 -21.48
CA VAL A 163 -7.10 0.55 -20.31
C VAL A 163 -5.67 0.04 -20.57
N ILE A 164 -4.75 0.94 -20.83
CA ILE A 164 -3.34 0.64 -21.12
C ILE A 164 -2.61 0.34 -19.81
N SER A 165 -2.35 -0.93 -19.50
CA SER A 165 -1.59 -1.30 -18.31
C SER A 165 -0.10 -0.96 -18.46
N LEU A 166 0.47 -0.28 -17.46
CA LEU A 166 1.91 -0.07 -17.36
C LEU A 166 2.59 -1.40 -16.96
N PRO A 167 3.52 -1.94 -17.78
CA PRO A 167 4.28 -3.12 -17.40
C PRO A 167 4.99 -2.89 -16.05
N TRP A 168 4.70 -3.72 -15.05
CA TRP A 168 5.19 -3.54 -13.67
C TRP A 168 6.07 -4.70 -13.22
N PRO A 169 7.25 -4.45 -12.62
CA PRO A 169 8.10 -5.51 -12.11
C PRO A 169 7.52 -6.09 -10.80
N ALA A 170 7.58 -7.39 -10.64
CA ALA A 170 7.11 -8.05 -9.42
C ALA A 170 7.92 -7.62 -8.18
N GLN A 171 7.29 -7.64 -7.02
CA GLN A 171 7.89 -7.25 -5.73
C GLN A 171 8.42 -5.80 -5.72
N SER A 172 7.63 -4.85 -6.19
CA SER A 172 8.04 -3.45 -6.34
C SER A 172 7.10 -2.43 -5.67
N PRO A 173 6.60 -2.66 -4.45
CA PRO A 173 5.78 -1.67 -3.77
C PRO A 173 6.56 -0.36 -3.51
N ASP A 174 7.86 -0.47 -3.22
CA ASP A 174 8.76 0.66 -3.00
C ASP A 174 8.97 1.58 -4.23
N MET A 175 8.53 1.14 -5.41
CA MET A 175 8.53 1.94 -6.63
C MET A 175 7.16 2.56 -6.93
N ASN A 176 6.11 2.18 -6.21
CA ASN A 176 4.78 2.74 -6.36
C ASN A 176 4.59 3.93 -5.40
N PRO A 177 4.43 5.16 -5.93
CA PRO A 177 4.32 6.34 -5.07
C PRO A 177 3.05 6.37 -4.21
N ILE A 178 2.01 5.57 -4.52
CA ILE A 178 0.80 5.49 -3.72
C ILE A 178 1.07 4.93 -2.31
N GLU A 179 2.13 4.15 -2.13
CA GLU A 179 2.54 3.64 -0.82
C GLU A 179 2.84 4.77 0.17
N HIS A 180 3.36 5.91 -0.32
CA HIS A 180 3.56 7.10 0.51
C HIS A 180 2.23 7.74 0.93
N LEU A 181 1.20 7.67 0.07
CA LEU A 181 -0.14 8.15 0.43
C LEU A 181 -0.78 7.24 1.49
N TRP A 182 -0.60 5.93 1.37
CA TRP A 182 -1.04 4.97 2.40
C TRP A 182 -0.36 5.23 3.74
N ASP A 183 0.96 5.43 3.74
CA ASP A 183 1.72 5.77 4.95
C ASP A 183 1.22 7.07 5.61
N GLU A 184 0.92 8.08 4.81
CA GLU A 184 0.40 9.36 5.31
C GLU A 184 -1.03 9.23 5.83
N LEU A 185 -1.89 8.50 5.11
CA LEU A 185 -3.25 8.23 5.55
C LEU A 185 -3.26 7.44 6.87
N GLU A 186 -2.42 6.42 6.98
CA GLU A 186 -2.27 5.65 8.22
C GLU A 186 -1.85 6.55 9.39
N LYS A 187 -0.86 7.44 9.20
CA LYS A 187 -0.44 8.40 10.23
C LYS A 187 -1.60 9.30 10.66
N ARG A 188 -2.41 9.79 9.73
CA ARG A 188 -3.56 10.63 10.02
C ARG A 188 -4.62 9.88 10.81
N ILE A 189 -4.97 8.66 10.41
CA ILE A 189 -5.91 7.80 11.15
C ILE A 189 -5.42 7.63 12.60
N TRP A 190 -4.14 7.33 12.80
CA TRP A 190 -3.59 7.13 14.15
C TRP A 190 -3.35 8.43 14.93
N SER A 191 -3.44 9.59 14.29
CA SER A 191 -3.42 10.90 14.96
C SER A 191 -4.79 11.39 15.44
N CYS A 192 -5.88 10.78 14.95
CA CYS A 192 -7.24 11.10 15.37
C CYS A 192 -7.46 10.90 16.87
N LYS A 193 -8.21 11.80 17.47
CA LYS A 193 -8.63 11.70 18.87
C LYS A 193 -10.13 11.94 18.97
N PRO A 194 -10.92 10.97 19.42
CA PRO A 194 -10.52 9.60 19.82
C PRO A 194 -10.05 8.74 18.65
N LEU A 195 -9.28 7.70 18.94
CA LEU A 195 -8.89 6.71 17.93
C LEU A 195 -10.15 5.96 17.42
N PRO A 196 -10.14 5.54 16.13
CA PRO A 196 -11.19 4.69 15.56
C PRO A 196 -11.42 3.44 16.43
N LYS A 197 -12.67 3.10 16.70
CA LYS A 197 -13.08 1.95 17.52
C LYS A 197 -13.82 0.90 16.71
N SER A 198 -14.34 1.27 15.55
CA SER A 198 -15.07 0.41 14.63
C SER A 198 -14.59 0.61 13.18
N LYS A 199 -15.04 -0.25 12.28
CA LYS A 199 -14.75 -0.11 10.84
C LYS A 199 -15.41 1.11 10.22
N GLU A 200 -16.49 1.55 10.82
CA GLU A 200 -17.25 2.72 10.41
C GLU A 200 -16.54 4.01 10.82
N ASP A 201 -15.68 3.95 11.85
CA ASP A 201 -14.85 5.08 12.28
C ASP A 201 -13.56 5.22 11.43
N LEU A 202 -13.15 4.15 10.76
CA LEU A 202 -11.99 4.13 9.87
C LEU A 202 -12.33 4.75 8.50
#